data_9c11751e28031ae5520429a61fdf127a
#
_entry.id   9c11751e28031ae5520429a61fdf127a
#
_cell.length_a   1.000
_cell.length_b   1.000
_cell.length_c   1.000
_cell.angle_alpha   90.00
_cell.angle_beta   90.00
_cell.angle_gamma   90.00
#
_symmetry.space_group_name_H-M   'P 1'
#
loop_
_entity.id
_entity.type
_entity.pdbx_description
1 polymer ?
#
loop_
_entity_poly.entity_id
_entity_poly.type
_entity_poly.pdbx_seq_one_letter_code
_entity_poly.pdbx_strand_id
1 'polypeptide(L)'
;MIRRIYPTRFGQLHLRSHDGKGVPLVLLHMSPRSGAMWEAFQEKIERPTHAPDRLGYGFSDAPPWALSLEQYAQATVDGLKAAGMQGPIDLLGIHTGSFEAIEVAHQLGSQVRRLIVVGMPLFTAEEQQRQLEKYSEQPLRPATEGGHVLGAWRGGLALRHPPYDLGDAHHRFIEHVLAANPGASFRAACGYAIDKKLKGLKSPLTVFAPHDDIIEQTLRVKPLLKPSAAYVDLPDLGLDLFHAATDRMVSLVNRHAPAH
;
A
#
# COMPACT_ATOMS: atom_id res chain seq x y z
N MET A 1 -16.39 -3.42 -11.83
CA MET A 1 -14.91 -3.20 -11.77
C MET A 1 -14.31 -3.32 -13.16
N ILE A 2 -13.43 -2.38 -13.54
CA ILE A 2 -12.71 -2.35 -14.81
C ILE A 2 -11.23 -2.58 -14.54
N ARG A 3 -10.58 -3.42 -15.36
CA ARG A 3 -9.14 -3.70 -15.28
C ARG A 3 -8.48 -3.27 -16.58
N ARG A 4 -7.41 -2.47 -16.48
CA ARG A 4 -6.68 -1.97 -17.66
C ARG A 4 -5.18 -1.92 -17.37
N ILE A 5 -4.39 -1.91 -18.43
CA ILE A 5 -2.94 -1.80 -18.37
C ILE A 5 -2.55 -0.45 -18.99
N TYR A 6 -1.66 0.27 -18.31
CA TYR A 6 -1.19 1.58 -18.71
C TYR A 6 0.33 1.63 -18.79
N PRO A 7 0.91 2.35 -19.76
CA PRO A 7 2.35 2.49 -19.87
C PRO A 7 2.90 3.38 -18.75
N THR A 8 4.08 3.01 -18.26
CA THR A 8 4.93 3.84 -17.40
C THR A 8 6.35 3.85 -17.97
N ARG A 9 7.24 4.70 -17.45
CA ARG A 9 8.65 4.70 -17.86
C ARG A 9 9.42 3.44 -17.45
N PHE A 10 8.87 2.60 -16.56
CA PHE A 10 9.54 1.41 -16.01
C PHE A 10 8.86 0.09 -16.39
N GLY A 11 7.83 0.12 -17.21
CA GLY A 11 7.02 -1.04 -17.61
C GLY A 11 5.54 -0.71 -17.63
N GLN A 12 4.70 -1.73 -17.80
CA GLN A 12 3.25 -1.59 -17.83
C GLN A 12 2.66 -1.77 -16.43
N LEU A 13 1.77 -0.88 -16.04
CA LEU A 13 1.09 -0.89 -14.75
C LEU A 13 -0.36 -1.33 -14.94
N HIS A 14 -0.75 -2.38 -14.23
CA HIS A 14 -2.14 -2.81 -14.15
C HIS A 14 -2.91 -1.95 -13.14
N LEU A 15 -4.11 -1.52 -13.52
CA LEU A 15 -4.98 -0.66 -12.72
C LEU A 15 -6.38 -1.26 -12.61
N ARG A 16 -6.86 -1.46 -11.39
CA ARG A 16 -8.25 -1.81 -11.06
C ARG A 16 -9.02 -0.53 -10.77
N SER A 17 -10.11 -0.30 -11.49
CA SER A 17 -10.95 0.89 -11.32
C SER A 17 -12.38 0.49 -11.02
N HIS A 18 -12.99 1.21 -10.09
CA HIS A 18 -14.41 1.14 -9.80
C HIS A 18 -15.02 2.54 -10.01
N ASP A 19 -16.13 2.59 -10.71
CA ASP A 19 -16.82 3.84 -10.99
C ASP A 19 -17.57 4.36 -9.76
N GLY A 20 -17.84 5.65 -9.72
CA GLY A 20 -18.56 6.30 -8.62
C GLY A 20 -18.72 7.78 -8.87
N LYS A 21 -19.11 8.54 -7.84
CA LYS A 21 -19.29 10.02 -7.92
C LYS A 21 -18.33 10.73 -6.98
N GLY A 22 -17.88 11.92 -7.39
CA GLY A 22 -17.00 12.77 -6.58
C GLY A 22 -15.53 12.59 -6.88
N VAL A 23 -14.68 13.01 -5.96
CA VAL A 23 -13.22 12.98 -6.12
C VAL A 23 -12.69 11.54 -6.06
N PRO A 24 -11.89 11.10 -7.06
CA PRO A 24 -11.31 9.76 -7.07
C PRO A 24 -10.40 9.47 -5.87
N LEU A 25 -10.42 8.23 -5.39
CA LEU A 25 -9.53 7.72 -4.36
C LEU A 25 -8.56 6.71 -4.95
N VAL A 26 -7.27 6.99 -4.89
CA VAL A 26 -6.21 6.06 -5.30
C VAL A 26 -5.79 5.21 -4.11
N LEU A 27 -5.77 3.89 -4.28
CA LEU A 27 -5.58 2.88 -3.24
C LEU A 27 -4.25 2.16 -3.44
N LEU A 28 -3.27 2.42 -2.57
CA LEU A 28 -1.91 1.89 -2.67
C LEU A 28 -1.71 0.73 -1.69
N HIS A 29 -1.51 -0.46 -2.26
CA HIS A 29 -1.46 -1.71 -1.52
C HIS A 29 -0.16 -1.90 -0.72
N MET A 30 -0.22 -2.73 0.34
CA MET A 30 0.97 -3.22 1.02
C MET A 30 1.67 -4.33 0.21
N SER A 31 2.94 -4.57 0.48
CA SER A 31 3.67 -5.69 -0.09
C SER A 31 3.53 -6.94 0.81
N PRO A 32 3.56 -8.13 0.23
CA PRO A 32 3.65 -8.43 -1.21
C PRO A 32 2.29 -8.57 -1.91
N ARG A 33 1.27 -7.82 -1.44
CA ARG A 33 -0.07 -7.81 -2.02
C ARG A 33 -0.10 -7.10 -3.40
N SER A 34 -1.30 -6.99 -3.97
CA SER A 34 -1.62 -6.24 -5.18
C SER A 34 -2.87 -5.36 -4.95
N GLY A 35 -3.29 -4.63 -5.97
CA GLY A 35 -4.54 -3.87 -5.93
C GLY A 35 -5.78 -4.73 -5.67
N ALA A 36 -5.68 -6.06 -5.82
CA ALA A 36 -6.79 -6.99 -5.51
C ALA A 36 -7.19 -6.96 -4.02
N MET A 37 -6.28 -6.59 -3.12
CA MET A 37 -6.63 -6.48 -1.70
C MET A 37 -7.74 -5.47 -1.40
N TRP A 38 -8.01 -4.57 -2.33
CA TRP A 38 -8.99 -3.51 -2.20
C TRP A 38 -10.39 -3.87 -2.73
N GLU A 39 -10.58 -5.05 -3.35
CA GLU A 39 -11.82 -5.40 -4.04
C GLU A 39 -13.06 -5.25 -3.14
N ALA A 40 -13.05 -5.84 -1.94
CA ALA A 40 -14.17 -5.72 -1.00
C ALA A 40 -14.45 -4.27 -0.57
N PHE A 41 -13.39 -3.46 -0.40
CA PHE A 41 -13.52 -2.05 -0.07
C PHE A 41 -14.04 -1.24 -1.27
N GLN A 42 -13.55 -1.52 -2.49
CA GLN A 42 -13.99 -0.84 -3.72
C GLN A 42 -15.47 -1.10 -4.03
N GLU A 43 -15.98 -2.28 -3.71
CA GLU A 43 -17.39 -2.63 -3.92
C GLU A 43 -18.36 -1.88 -2.99
N LYS A 44 -17.88 -1.43 -1.83
CA LYS A 44 -18.71 -0.77 -0.81
C LYS A 44 -18.60 0.75 -0.79
N ILE A 45 -17.51 1.30 -1.30
CA ILE A 45 -17.33 2.75 -1.31
C ILE A 45 -17.95 3.37 -2.57
N GLU A 46 -18.78 4.40 -2.42
CA GLU A 46 -19.59 4.94 -3.52
C GLU A 46 -18.86 5.90 -4.47
N ARG A 47 -17.61 6.26 -4.16
CA ARG A 47 -16.78 7.16 -4.97
C ARG A 47 -15.91 6.40 -5.97
N PRO A 48 -15.40 7.08 -7.05
CA PRO A 48 -14.46 6.43 -7.95
C PRO A 48 -13.21 5.99 -7.21
N THR A 49 -12.76 4.75 -7.48
CA THR A 49 -11.54 4.21 -6.88
C THR A 49 -10.61 3.63 -7.92
N HIS A 50 -9.31 3.77 -7.69
CA HIS A 50 -8.26 3.28 -8.58
C HIS A 50 -7.17 2.61 -7.74
N ALA A 51 -7.02 1.30 -7.91
CA ALA A 51 -6.06 0.46 -7.20
C ALA A 51 -5.00 -0.06 -8.18
N PRO A 52 -3.85 0.62 -8.32
CA PRO A 52 -2.75 0.12 -9.13
C PRO A 52 -2.10 -1.10 -8.47
N ASP A 53 -1.68 -2.06 -9.28
CA ASP A 53 -0.70 -3.06 -8.86
C ASP A 53 0.68 -2.41 -9.03
N ARG A 54 1.45 -2.26 -7.95
CA ARG A 54 2.83 -1.77 -8.01
C ARG A 54 3.65 -2.63 -8.97
N LEU A 55 4.61 -2.05 -9.71
CA LEU A 55 5.48 -2.81 -10.60
C LEU A 55 6.14 -3.99 -9.86
N GLY A 56 6.14 -5.16 -10.49
CA GLY A 56 6.61 -6.41 -9.91
C GLY A 56 5.59 -7.14 -9.03
N TYR A 57 4.37 -6.63 -8.91
CA TYR A 57 3.29 -7.24 -8.13
C TYR A 57 2.02 -7.36 -8.98
N GLY A 58 1.16 -8.31 -8.60
CA GLY A 58 -0.11 -8.54 -9.29
C GLY A 58 0.07 -8.80 -10.79
N PHE A 59 -0.57 -8.00 -11.62
CA PHE A 59 -0.53 -8.09 -13.08
C PHE A 59 0.31 -6.97 -13.74
N SER A 60 1.04 -6.19 -12.95
CA SER A 60 2.00 -5.23 -13.48
C SER A 60 3.31 -5.90 -13.90
N ASP A 61 4.00 -5.32 -14.89
CA ASP A 61 5.30 -5.81 -15.32
C ASP A 61 6.32 -5.83 -14.18
N ALA A 62 7.25 -6.78 -14.23
CA ALA A 62 8.44 -6.73 -13.40
C ALA A 62 9.31 -5.54 -13.85
N PRO A 63 9.80 -4.69 -12.91
CA PRO A 63 10.66 -3.58 -13.28
C PRO A 63 12.02 -4.08 -13.79
N PRO A 64 12.68 -3.35 -14.68
CA PRO A 64 13.95 -3.79 -15.31
C PRO A 64 15.14 -3.83 -14.35
N TRP A 65 15.03 -3.21 -13.17
CA TRP A 65 16.01 -3.22 -12.08
C TRP A 65 15.31 -2.99 -10.74
N ALA A 66 16.05 -3.03 -9.63
CA ALA A 66 15.52 -2.70 -8.31
C ALA A 66 15.17 -1.21 -8.24
N LEU A 67 13.88 -0.89 -8.11
CA LEU A 67 13.40 0.50 -8.03
C LEU A 67 13.54 1.05 -6.61
N SER A 68 13.86 2.35 -6.51
CA SER A 68 13.67 3.11 -5.28
C SER A 68 12.18 3.38 -5.03
N LEU A 69 11.82 3.82 -3.83
CA LEU A 69 10.43 4.17 -3.52
C LEU A 69 9.94 5.33 -4.39
N GLU A 70 10.79 6.31 -4.66
CA GLU A 70 10.51 7.43 -5.56
C GLU A 70 10.19 6.96 -7.00
N GLN A 71 10.89 5.92 -7.45
CA GLN A 71 10.65 5.34 -8.78
C GLN A 71 9.37 4.52 -8.82
N TYR A 72 9.02 3.77 -7.76
CA TYR A 72 7.72 3.13 -7.64
C TYR A 72 6.58 4.15 -7.67
N ALA A 73 6.67 5.21 -6.88
CA ALA A 73 5.70 6.30 -6.89
C ALA A 73 5.61 6.98 -8.26
N GLN A 74 6.74 7.15 -8.95
CA GLN A 74 6.76 7.72 -10.30
C GLN A 74 6.04 6.81 -11.32
N ALA A 75 6.20 5.49 -11.22
CA ALA A 75 5.47 4.55 -12.06
C ALA A 75 3.95 4.66 -11.81
N THR A 76 3.55 4.75 -10.54
CA THR A 76 2.15 4.99 -10.18
C THR A 76 1.64 6.31 -10.77
N VAL A 77 2.37 7.40 -10.64
CA VAL A 77 2.01 8.71 -11.23
C VAL A 77 1.90 8.64 -12.76
N ASP A 78 2.83 7.96 -13.43
CA ASP A 78 2.80 7.78 -14.89
C ASP A 78 1.52 7.01 -15.31
N GLY A 79 1.21 5.90 -14.63
CA GLY A 79 0.01 5.09 -14.87
C GLY A 79 -1.28 5.86 -14.64
N LEU A 80 -1.38 6.64 -13.55
CA LEU A 80 -2.54 7.49 -13.26
C LEU A 80 -2.74 8.57 -14.34
N LYS A 81 -1.66 9.21 -14.79
CA LYS A 81 -1.71 10.19 -15.89
C LYS A 81 -2.14 9.54 -17.21
N ALA A 82 -1.58 8.36 -17.53
CA ALA A 82 -1.97 7.60 -18.72
C ALA A 82 -3.45 7.14 -18.67
N ALA A 83 -3.98 6.93 -17.48
CA ALA A 83 -5.40 6.66 -17.25
C ALA A 83 -6.30 7.91 -17.33
N GLY A 84 -5.74 9.10 -17.60
CA GLY A 84 -6.46 10.36 -17.73
C GLY A 84 -6.76 11.09 -16.42
N MET A 85 -6.15 10.68 -15.29
CA MET A 85 -6.35 11.33 -14.00
C MET A 85 -5.50 12.60 -13.88
N GLN A 86 -6.08 13.74 -14.24
CA GLN A 86 -5.43 15.07 -14.20
C GLN A 86 -6.05 16.02 -13.16
N GLY A 87 -7.24 15.71 -12.66
CA GLY A 87 -7.94 16.48 -11.64
C GLY A 87 -7.49 16.16 -10.22
N PRO A 88 -8.14 16.77 -9.20
CA PRO A 88 -7.85 16.49 -7.81
C PRO A 88 -8.16 15.03 -7.47
N ILE A 89 -7.30 14.42 -6.65
CA ILE A 89 -7.44 13.05 -6.14
C ILE A 89 -7.23 13.02 -4.63
N ASP A 90 -7.75 11.97 -3.99
CA ASP A 90 -7.33 11.57 -2.65
C ASP A 90 -6.48 10.29 -2.72
N LEU A 91 -5.61 10.09 -1.75
CA LEU A 91 -4.75 8.92 -1.64
C LEU A 91 -5.04 8.15 -0.35
N LEU A 92 -5.03 6.83 -0.44
CA LEU A 92 -5.03 5.92 0.69
C LEU A 92 -3.93 4.87 0.49
N GLY A 93 -2.99 4.80 1.41
CA GLY A 93 -1.92 3.80 1.40
C GLY A 93 -1.86 3.00 2.69
N ILE A 94 -1.48 1.72 2.61
CA ILE A 94 -1.28 0.86 3.78
C ILE A 94 0.13 0.28 3.79
N HIS A 95 0.82 0.30 4.96
CA HIS A 95 2.16 -0.21 5.16
C HIS A 95 3.15 0.34 4.11
N THR A 96 3.75 -0.49 3.25
CA THR A 96 4.60 -0.02 2.14
C THR A 96 3.86 0.93 1.19
N GLY A 97 2.54 0.76 1.02
CA GLY A 97 1.69 1.69 0.29
C GLY A 97 1.54 3.05 0.97
N SER A 98 1.70 3.14 2.30
CA SER A 98 1.73 4.42 3.02
C SER A 98 2.93 5.28 2.63
N PHE A 99 4.11 4.67 2.50
CA PHE A 99 5.31 5.36 2.03
C PHE A 99 5.17 5.82 0.58
N GLU A 100 4.64 4.95 -0.29
CA GLU A 100 4.38 5.28 -1.68
C GLU A 100 3.35 6.40 -1.81
N ALA A 101 2.27 6.39 -1.01
CA ALA A 101 1.26 7.45 -1.00
C ALA A 101 1.85 8.83 -0.64
N ILE A 102 2.78 8.88 0.32
CA ILE A 102 3.49 10.10 0.69
C ILE A 102 4.35 10.59 -0.47
N GLU A 103 5.08 9.71 -1.13
CA GLU A 103 5.91 10.10 -2.27
C GLU A 103 5.08 10.51 -3.49
N VAL A 104 3.98 9.81 -3.79
CA VAL A 104 3.01 10.23 -4.82
C VAL A 104 2.46 11.62 -4.51
N ALA A 105 2.14 11.92 -3.23
CA ALA A 105 1.69 13.23 -2.82
C ALA A 105 2.75 14.32 -3.01
N HIS A 106 4.04 14.01 -2.83
CA HIS A 106 5.13 14.94 -3.17
C HIS A 106 5.21 15.21 -4.67
N GLN A 107 5.10 14.17 -5.50
CA GLN A 107 5.23 14.27 -6.96
C GLN A 107 4.03 14.96 -7.62
N LEU A 108 2.82 14.77 -7.09
CA LEU A 108 1.58 15.37 -7.61
C LEU A 108 1.25 16.74 -6.98
N GLY A 109 1.82 17.05 -5.82
CA GLY A 109 1.67 18.33 -5.14
C GLY A 109 0.21 18.69 -4.85
N SER A 110 -0.25 19.84 -5.36
CA SER A 110 -1.61 20.36 -5.12
C SER A 110 -2.74 19.53 -5.72
N GLN A 111 -2.42 18.57 -6.59
CA GLN A 111 -3.42 17.62 -7.12
C GLN A 111 -3.91 16.65 -6.03
N VAL A 112 -3.08 16.39 -4.99
CA VAL A 112 -3.49 15.54 -3.87
C VAL A 112 -4.23 16.38 -2.83
N ARG A 113 -5.54 16.20 -2.77
CA ARG A 113 -6.44 16.92 -1.88
C ARG A 113 -6.35 16.43 -0.44
N ARG A 114 -6.29 15.11 -0.25
CA ARG A 114 -6.23 14.44 1.04
C ARG A 114 -5.36 13.18 0.95
N LEU A 115 -4.66 12.88 2.04
CA LEU A 115 -3.81 11.72 2.16
C LEU A 115 -4.15 10.95 3.44
N ILE A 116 -4.51 9.69 3.30
CA ILE A 116 -4.70 8.76 4.41
C ILE A 116 -3.59 7.71 4.32
N VAL A 117 -2.90 7.46 5.43
CA VAL A 117 -1.92 6.39 5.57
C VAL A 117 -2.32 5.47 6.72
N VAL A 118 -2.10 4.17 6.54
CA VAL A 118 -2.51 3.13 7.49
C VAL A 118 -1.29 2.30 7.85
N GLY A 119 -0.94 2.24 9.14
CA GLY A 119 0.25 1.51 9.58
C GLY A 119 1.51 2.02 8.88
N MET A 120 2.05 3.15 9.32
CA MET A 120 3.24 3.79 8.72
C MET A 120 4.41 3.71 9.69
N PRO A 121 5.31 2.71 9.57
CA PRO A 121 6.37 2.52 10.55
C PRO A 121 7.51 3.52 10.42
N LEU A 122 7.97 4.02 11.57
CA LEU A 122 9.27 4.70 11.71
C LEU A 122 10.25 3.74 12.40
N PHE A 123 11.15 3.17 11.63
CA PHE A 123 12.18 2.25 12.13
C PHE A 123 13.37 3.00 12.71
N THR A 124 13.99 2.46 13.76
CA THR A 124 15.33 2.85 14.18
C THR A 124 16.35 2.35 13.14
N ALA A 125 17.60 2.85 13.22
CA ALA A 125 18.64 2.39 12.29
C ALA A 125 18.90 0.87 12.40
N GLU A 126 18.85 0.32 13.62
CA GLU A 126 19.04 -1.11 13.87
C GLU A 126 17.85 -1.94 13.36
N GLU A 127 16.62 -1.44 13.54
CA GLU A 127 15.42 -2.09 12.98
C GLU A 127 15.46 -2.04 11.44
N GLN A 128 15.82 -0.91 10.86
CA GLN A 128 15.96 -0.75 9.41
C GLN A 128 16.97 -1.74 8.85
N GLN A 129 18.14 -1.90 9.48
CA GLN A 129 19.15 -2.86 9.07
C GLN A 129 18.61 -4.29 9.13
N ARG A 130 17.95 -4.69 10.24
CA ARG A 130 17.32 -6.01 10.36
C ARG A 130 16.25 -6.26 9.29
N GLN A 131 15.45 -5.25 8.94
CA GLN A 131 14.46 -5.39 7.87
C GLN A 131 15.13 -5.57 6.50
N LEU A 132 16.20 -4.83 6.21
CA LEU A 132 16.96 -4.97 4.96
C LEU A 132 17.60 -6.35 4.82
N GLU A 133 18.08 -6.94 5.92
CA GLU A 133 18.61 -8.31 5.95
C GLU A 133 17.51 -9.36 5.76
N LYS A 134 16.36 -9.17 6.42
CA LYS A 134 15.21 -10.07 6.34
C LYS A 134 14.62 -10.14 4.92
N TYR A 135 14.49 -9.00 4.25
CA TYR A 135 13.93 -8.91 2.91
C TYR A 135 15.04 -8.95 1.86
N SER A 136 15.42 -10.14 1.43
CA SER A 136 16.46 -10.32 0.41
C SER A 136 16.01 -9.71 -0.94
N GLU A 137 16.99 -9.37 -1.79
CA GLU A 137 16.72 -8.90 -3.16
C GLU A 137 16.35 -10.04 -4.12
N GLN A 138 16.34 -11.28 -3.63
CA GLN A 138 16.13 -12.41 -4.50
C GLN A 138 14.66 -12.77 -4.61
N PRO A 139 14.19 -13.07 -5.82
CA PRO A 139 12.85 -13.62 -6.02
C PRO A 139 12.71 -14.95 -5.27
N LEU A 140 11.45 -15.32 -5.03
CA LEU A 140 11.15 -16.64 -4.49
C LEU A 140 11.71 -17.72 -5.44
N ARG A 141 12.69 -18.51 -4.99
CA ARG A 141 13.32 -19.53 -5.84
C ARG A 141 12.50 -20.81 -5.83
N PRO A 142 12.00 -21.25 -7.00
CA PRO A 142 11.33 -22.55 -7.09
C PRO A 142 12.26 -23.69 -6.66
N ALA A 143 11.71 -24.64 -5.90
CA ALA A 143 12.40 -25.86 -5.49
C ALA A 143 11.54 -27.06 -5.90
N THR A 144 12.19 -28.14 -6.33
CA THR A 144 11.51 -29.35 -6.85
C THR A 144 10.58 -29.99 -5.83
N GLU A 145 10.93 -29.93 -4.54
CA GLU A 145 10.14 -30.46 -3.42
C GLU A 145 9.04 -29.50 -2.93
N GLY A 146 8.88 -28.33 -3.54
CA GLY A 146 7.85 -27.37 -3.20
C GLY A 146 8.05 -26.63 -1.86
N GLY A 147 9.23 -26.69 -1.24
CA GLY A 147 9.51 -26.06 0.05
C GLY A 147 9.27 -24.55 0.06
N HIS A 148 9.53 -23.85 -1.06
CA HIS A 148 9.25 -22.44 -1.24
C HIS A 148 7.73 -22.11 -1.12
N VAL A 149 6.86 -22.97 -1.65
CA VAL A 149 5.40 -22.83 -1.60
C VAL A 149 4.90 -22.99 -0.17
N LEU A 150 5.34 -24.08 0.50
CA LEU A 150 4.97 -24.33 1.90
C LEU A 150 5.50 -23.26 2.85
N GLY A 151 6.70 -22.76 2.61
CA GLY A 151 7.32 -21.67 3.37
C GLY A 151 6.50 -20.39 3.26
N ALA A 152 6.12 -19.97 2.04
CA ALA A 152 5.30 -18.80 1.80
C ALA A 152 3.90 -18.92 2.44
N TRP A 153 3.26 -20.09 2.31
CA TRP A 153 1.96 -20.36 2.94
C TRP A 153 2.02 -20.26 4.46
N ARG A 154 2.95 -20.97 5.09
CA ARG A 154 3.12 -21.00 6.55
C ARG A 154 3.49 -19.61 7.09
N GLY A 155 4.39 -18.91 6.43
CA GLY A 155 4.77 -17.54 6.78
C GLY A 155 3.58 -16.57 6.71
N GLY A 156 2.73 -16.72 5.70
CA GLY A 156 1.49 -15.95 5.57
C GLY A 156 0.48 -16.22 6.69
N LEU A 157 0.35 -17.46 7.14
CA LEU A 157 -0.54 -17.83 8.25
C LEU A 157 0.01 -17.38 9.61
N ALA A 158 1.32 -17.41 9.81
CA ALA A 158 1.96 -17.02 11.08
C ALA A 158 1.73 -15.53 11.45
N LEU A 159 1.36 -14.69 10.48
CA LEU A 159 1.02 -13.27 10.71
C LEU A 159 -0.45 -13.06 11.13
N ARG A 160 -1.20 -14.13 11.38
CA ARG A 160 -2.64 -14.09 11.67
C ARG A 160 -2.98 -14.86 12.92
N HIS A 161 -4.17 -14.56 13.44
CA HIS A 161 -4.76 -15.31 14.55
C HIS A 161 -5.94 -16.17 14.09
N PRO A 162 -6.08 -17.40 14.60
CA PRO A 162 -7.25 -18.23 14.33
C PRO A 162 -8.54 -17.61 14.94
N PRO A 163 -9.73 -17.88 14.37
CA PRO A 163 -9.94 -18.72 13.19
C PRO A 163 -9.47 -18.03 11.90
N TYR A 164 -8.79 -18.80 11.03
CA TYR A 164 -8.29 -18.27 9.76
C TYR A 164 -9.39 -18.19 8.69
N ASP A 165 -9.52 -17.07 8.00
CA ASP A 165 -10.15 -17.03 6.69
C ASP A 165 -9.18 -17.64 5.66
N LEU A 166 -9.41 -18.92 5.36
CA LEU A 166 -8.54 -19.66 4.42
C LEU A 166 -8.67 -19.16 2.98
N GLY A 167 -9.83 -18.57 2.61
CA GLY A 167 -10.04 -17.97 1.30
C GLY A 167 -9.14 -16.74 1.11
N ASP A 168 -9.17 -15.80 2.07
CA ASP A 168 -8.28 -14.64 2.06
C ASP A 168 -6.80 -15.05 2.17
N ALA A 169 -6.48 -16.01 3.04
CA ALA A 169 -5.11 -16.52 3.16
C ALA A 169 -4.61 -17.12 1.83
N HIS A 170 -5.46 -17.83 1.09
CA HIS A 170 -5.14 -18.39 -0.22
C HIS A 170 -4.89 -17.28 -1.26
N HIS A 171 -5.73 -16.26 -1.34
CA HIS A 171 -5.52 -15.13 -2.24
C HIS A 171 -4.21 -14.41 -1.96
N ARG A 172 -3.89 -14.15 -0.69
CA ARG A 172 -2.61 -13.53 -0.27
C ARG A 172 -1.40 -14.38 -0.65
N PHE A 173 -1.52 -15.69 -0.48
CA PHE A 173 -0.48 -16.63 -0.89
C PHE A 173 -0.24 -16.57 -2.40
N ILE A 174 -1.29 -16.56 -3.22
CA ILE A 174 -1.17 -16.43 -4.68
C ILE A 174 -0.50 -15.12 -5.06
N GLU A 175 -0.90 -13.99 -4.48
CA GLU A 175 -0.25 -12.69 -4.72
C GLU A 175 1.24 -12.69 -4.34
N HIS A 176 1.59 -13.36 -3.24
CA HIS A 176 2.98 -13.48 -2.79
C HIS A 176 3.84 -14.27 -3.79
N VAL A 177 3.35 -15.41 -4.28
CA VAL A 177 4.13 -16.25 -5.20
C VAL A 177 4.15 -15.72 -6.63
N LEU A 178 3.19 -14.86 -7.00
CA LEU A 178 3.18 -14.16 -8.29
C LEU A 178 4.10 -12.95 -8.32
N ALA A 179 4.46 -12.39 -7.16
CA ALA A 179 5.34 -11.22 -7.12
C ALA A 179 6.73 -11.56 -7.70
N ALA A 180 7.20 -10.75 -8.64
CA ALA A 180 8.52 -10.94 -9.27
C ALA A 180 9.65 -10.94 -8.23
N ASN A 181 9.56 -10.08 -7.23
CA ASN A 181 10.38 -10.09 -6.02
C ASN A 181 9.56 -9.58 -4.83
N PRO A 182 9.04 -10.48 -3.98
CA PRO A 182 8.17 -10.09 -2.86
C PRO A 182 8.80 -9.09 -1.88
N GLY A 183 10.13 -9.12 -1.74
CA GLY A 183 10.88 -8.25 -0.82
C GLY A 183 11.26 -6.88 -1.38
N ALA A 184 11.16 -6.65 -2.70
CA ALA A 184 11.74 -5.49 -3.35
C ALA A 184 11.20 -4.15 -2.80
N SER A 185 9.89 -4.01 -2.71
CA SER A 185 9.30 -2.75 -2.22
C SER A 185 9.42 -2.57 -0.70
N PHE A 186 9.57 -3.64 0.10
CA PHE A 186 9.96 -3.52 1.50
C PHE A 186 11.34 -2.87 1.63
N ARG A 187 12.31 -3.32 0.83
CA ARG A 187 13.66 -2.73 0.81
C ARG A 187 13.61 -1.27 0.38
N ALA A 188 12.85 -0.94 -0.66
CA ALA A 188 12.67 0.43 -1.11
C ALA A 188 12.06 1.32 -0.01
N ALA A 189 11.03 0.84 0.71
CA ALA A 189 10.42 1.54 1.83
C ALA A 189 11.38 1.71 3.02
N CYS A 190 12.19 0.68 3.34
CA CYS A 190 13.21 0.78 4.38
C CYS A 190 14.29 1.83 4.07
N GLY A 191 14.63 2.03 2.80
CA GLY A 191 15.58 3.06 2.36
C GLY A 191 15.01 4.48 2.32
N TYR A 192 13.72 4.66 2.51
CA TYR A 192 13.04 5.94 2.34
C TYR A 192 13.06 6.77 3.62
N ALA A 193 13.52 8.02 3.53
CA ALA A 193 13.66 8.94 4.65
C ALA A 193 12.32 9.58 5.05
N ILE A 194 11.42 8.79 5.61
CA ILE A 194 10.04 9.18 5.93
C ILE A 194 9.96 10.41 6.84
N ASP A 195 10.85 10.55 7.82
CA ASP A 195 10.92 11.67 8.75
C ASP A 195 11.15 13.01 8.03
N LYS A 196 11.99 13.02 7.00
CA LYS A 196 12.26 14.21 6.15
C LYS A 196 11.06 14.51 5.25
N LYS A 197 10.47 13.48 4.69
CA LYS A 197 9.33 13.60 3.77
C LYS A 197 8.07 14.11 4.47
N LEU A 198 7.78 13.67 5.68
CA LEU A 198 6.65 14.18 6.47
C LEU A 198 6.75 15.69 6.72
N LYS A 199 7.94 16.21 6.99
CA LYS A 199 8.16 17.66 7.19
C LYS A 199 7.81 18.48 5.97
N GLY A 200 8.11 17.98 4.77
CA GLY A 200 7.84 18.63 3.48
C GLY A 200 6.43 18.43 2.93
N LEU A 201 5.64 17.54 3.51
CA LEU A 201 4.32 17.19 3.00
C LEU A 201 3.36 18.38 3.07
N LYS A 202 2.71 18.71 1.94
CA LYS A 202 1.75 19.83 1.83
C LYS A 202 0.30 19.37 1.98
N SER A 203 -0.02 18.15 1.55
CA SER A 203 -1.37 17.61 1.61
C SER A 203 -1.81 17.37 3.05
N PRO A 204 -3.08 17.64 3.41
CA PRO A 204 -3.66 17.25 4.69
C PRO A 204 -3.52 15.74 4.90
N LEU A 205 -2.93 15.35 6.03
CA LEU A 205 -2.59 13.96 6.38
C LEU A 205 -3.49 13.42 7.48
N THR A 206 -4.00 12.22 7.29
CA THR A 206 -4.61 11.41 8.34
C THR A 206 -3.82 10.10 8.49
N VAL A 207 -3.45 9.75 9.71
CA VAL A 207 -2.80 8.48 10.04
C VAL A 207 -3.81 7.60 10.77
N PHE A 208 -4.10 6.42 10.21
CA PHE A 208 -4.81 5.36 10.89
C PHE A 208 -3.80 4.38 11.47
N ALA A 209 -3.91 4.10 12.76
CA ALA A 209 -2.99 3.25 13.51
C ALA A 209 -3.71 1.99 14.02
N PRO A 210 -3.86 0.95 13.18
CA PRO A 210 -4.34 -0.34 13.64
C PRO A 210 -3.29 -0.99 14.56
N HIS A 211 -3.74 -1.82 15.51
CA HIS A 211 -2.86 -2.58 16.39
C HIS A 211 -2.41 -3.88 15.70
N ASP A 212 -1.60 -3.71 14.66
CA ASP A 212 -0.96 -4.78 13.89
C ASP A 212 0.50 -4.99 14.31
N ASP A 213 1.25 -5.77 13.54
CA ASP A 213 2.66 -6.13 13.79
C ASP A 213 3.66 -4.95 13.75
N ILE A 214 3.23 -3.77 13.30
CA ILE A 214 4.06 -2.55 13.23
C ILE A 214 3.50 -1.38 14.06
N ILE A 215 2.60 -1.64 15.01
CA ILE A 215 1.97 -0.57 15.80
C ILE A 215 3.00 0.25 16.59
N GLU A 216 4.00 -0.37 17.18
CA GLU A 216 5.04 0.33 17.97
C GLU A 216 5.81 1.32 17.09
N GLN A 217 6.18 0.91 15.88
CA GLN A 217 6.85 1.75 14.90
C GLN A 217 5.94 2.85 14.37
N THR A 218 4.64 2.55 14.20
CA THR A 218 3.62 3.54 13.78
C THR A 218 3.40 4.61 14.86
N LEU A 219 3.41 4.26 16.13
CA LEU A 219 3.31 5.22 17.23
C LEU A 219 4.45 6.24 17.24
N ARG A 220 5.66 5.85 16.82
CA ARG A 220 6.83 6.76 16.75
C ARG A 220 6.68 7.88 15.72
N VAL A 221 5.74 7.76 14.78
CA VAL A 221 5.45 8.83 13.81
C VAL A 221 4.69 9.99 14.43
N LYS A 222 3.89 9.73 15.47
CA LYS A 222 2.99 10.71 16.09
C LYS A 222 3.66 12.06 16.45
N PRO A 223 4.84 12.11 17.09
CA PRO A 223 5.52 13.36 17.39
C PRO A 223 6.07 14.10 16.15
N LEU A 224 6.14 13.46 14.99
CA LEU A 224 6.59 14.08 13.75
C LEU A 224 5.45 14.71 12.94
N LEU A 225 4.21 14.44 13.32
CA LEU A 225 3.04 14.93 12.62
C LEU A 225 2.84 16.43 12.86
N LYS A 226 2.42 17.14 11.80
CA LYS A 226 2.00 18.54 11.93
C LYS A 226 0.75 18.63 12.82
N PRO A 227 0.52 19.78 13.51
CA PRO A 227 -0.69 19.97 14.32
C PRO A 227 -2.00 19.82 13.54
N SER A 228 -1.96 20.05 12.22
CA SER A 228 -3.12 19.89 11.32
C SER A 228 -3.37 18.44 10.86
N ALA A 229 -2.46 17.51 11.16
CA ALA A 229 -2.66 16.12 10.83
C ALA A 229 -3.59 15.44 11.83
N ALA A 230 -4.47 14.56 11.34
CA ALA A 230 -5.27 13.70 12.18
C ALA A 230 -4.55 12.38 12.48
N TYR A 231 -4.67 11.92 13.72
CA TYR A 231 -4.21 10.59 14.14
C TYR A 231 -5.37 9.83 14.75
N VAL A 232 -5.70 8.67 14.20
CA VAL A 232 -6.83 7.83 14.60
C VAL A 232 -6.29 6.50 15.07
N ASP A 233 -6.37 6.26 16.36
CA ASP A 233 -6.02 4.98 16.98
C ASP A 233 -7.15 3.96 16.74
N LEU A 234 -6.78 2.74 16.31
CA LEU A 234 -7.70 1.66 15.97
C LEU A 234 -7.30 0.38 16.71
N PRO A 235 -7.42 0.35 18.07
CA PRO A 235 -6.85 -0.72 18.89
C PRO A 235 -7.51 -2.09 18.70
N ASP A 236 -8.69 -2.12 18.15
CA ASP A 236 -9.47 -3.33 17.87
C ASP A 236 -9.35 -3.82 16.42
N LEU A 237 -8.53 -3.15 15.60
CA LEU A 237 -8.27 -3.53 14.21
C LEU A 237 -6.81 -3.94 14.01
N GLY A 238 -6.59 -4.97 13.24
CA GLY A 238 -5.27 -5.47 12.85
C GLY A 238 -5.00 -5.34 11.36
N LEU A 239 -4.08 -6.17 10.87
CA LEU A 239 -3.59 -6.15 9.49
C LEU A 239 -4.69 -6.32 8.42
N ASP A 240 -5.77 -7.02 8.76
CA ASP A 240 -6.85 -7.39 7.83
C ASP A 240 -8.03 -6.39 7.83
N LEU A 241 -7.84 -5.19 8.36
CA LEU A 241 -8.91 -4.21 8.62
C LEU A 241 -9.79 -3.89 7.40
N PHE A 242 -9.25 -3.86 6.18
CA PHE A 242 -10.01 -3.60 4.95
C PHE A 242 -10.82 -4.81 4.46
N HIS A 243 -10.57 -6.00 4.99
CA HIS A 243 -11.34 -7.21 4.74
C HIS A 243 -12.29 -7.50 5.92
N ALA A 244 -11.77 -7.55 7.13
CA ALA A 244 -12.54 -7.91 8.32
C ALA A 244 -13.52 -6.82 8.80
N ALA A 245 -13.23 -5.54 8.54
CA ALA A 245 -14.01 -4.39 8.99
C ALA A 245 -14.33 -3.40 7.87
N THR A 246 -14.62 -3.89 6.67
CA THR A 246 -14.78 -3.09 5.44
C THR A 246 -15.75 -1.92 5.62
N ASP A 247 -16.95 -2.13 6.18
CA ASP A 247 -17.96 -1.07 6.35
C ASP A 247 -17.48 0.05 7.29
N ARG A 248 -16.78 -0.33 8.36
CA ARG A 248 -16.17 0.63 9.28
C ARG A 248 -15.08 1.42 8.60
N MET A 249 -14.24 0.77 7.78
CA MET A 249 -13.17 1.45 7.04
C MET A 249 -13.71 2.38 5.97
N VAL A 250 -14.78 2.02 5.27
CA VAL A 250 -15.50 2.92 4.34
C VAL A 250 -15.99 4.16 5.09
N SER A 251 -16.63 3.99 6.25
CA SER A 251 -17.12 5.10 7.08
C SER A 251 -15.99 6.01 7.54
N LEU A 252 -14.87 5.46 8.02
CA LEU A 252 -13.69 6.22 8.45
C LEU A 252 -13.04 6.98 7.30
N VAL A 253 -12.85 6.34 6.15
CA VAL A 253 -12.27 6.98 4.97
C VAL A 253 -13.15 8.14 4.50
N ASN A 254 -14.47 7.95 4.40
CA ASN A 254 -15.40 9.02 4.00
C ASN A 254 -15.43 10.20 4.98
N ARG A 255 -15.22 9.96 6.28
CA ARG A 255 -15.11 11.02 7.30
C ARG A 255 -13.85 11.86 7.13
N HIS A 256 -12.72 11.25 6.82
CA HIS A 256 -11.41 11.92 6.74
C HIS A 256 -11.06 12.39 5.32
N ALA A 257 -11.66 11.80 4.31
CA ALA A 257 -11.52 12.18 2.91
C ALA A 257 -12.90 12.12 2.21
N PRO A 258 -13.81 13.05 2.50
CA PRO A 258 -15.13 13.06 1.86
C PRO A 258 -15.03 13.25 0.35
N ALA A 259 -15.90 12.59 -0.40
CA ALA A 259 -15.87 12.58 -1.88
C ALA A 259 -16.24 13.93 -2.53
N HIS A 260 -16.74 14.88 -1.74
CA HIS A 260 -17.19 16.20 -2.23
C HIS A 260 -16.37 17.34 -1.63
#